data_fe4cfec0550e7533beaf324288a4a294
#
_entry.id   fe4cfec0550e7533beaf324288a4a294
#
_cell.length_a   1.000
_cell.length_b   1.000
_cell.length_c   1.000
_cell.angle_alpha   90.00
_cell.angle_beta   90.00
_cell.angle_gamma   90.00
#
_symmetry.space_group_name_H-M   'P 1'
#
loop_
_entity.id
_entity.type
_entity.pdbx_description
1 polymer ?
#
loop_
_entity_poly.entity_id
_entity_poly.type
_entity_poly.pdbx_seq_one_letter_code
_entity_poly.pdbx_strand_id
1 'polypeptide(L)'
;MSIEYDKLLASHRANIRKAYFWIKKSLPEVLIPGYDYSWYIDFHDDTKTIPGEYKAYDDYIFGERTKEVEQRFLRAKLEHRHCNPHHWQYWILHFDDGTSTVLDMDYPYIIEMICDWWSFGWEKGDLYQIFDWYNEHKKGIRLSKKTRATVEDILAKLEDRLIKVRGPRK
;
A
#
# COMPACT_ATOMS: atom_id res chain seq x y z
N MET A 1 8.85 -1.89 -22.53
CA MET A 1 7.99 -1.05 -21.65
C MET A 1 6.69 -0.84 -22.38
N SER A 2 5.58 -1.30 -21.77
CA SER A 2 4.28 -1.16 -22.44
C SER A 2 3.53 0.10 -21.98
N ILE A 3 2.74 0.65 -22.90
CA ILE A 3 1.89 1.82 -22.62
C ILE A 3 0.83 1.44 -21.54
N GLU A 4 0.40 0.20 -21.56
CA GLU A 4 -0.61 -0.33 -20.63
C GLU A 4 -0.09 -0.34 -19.18
N TYR A 5 1.14 -0.79 -18.97
CA TYR A 5 1.75 -0.79 -17.65
C TYR A 5 2.08 0.62 -17.14
N ASP A 6 2.53 1.52 -18.04
CA ASP A 6 2.73 2.94 -17.69
C ASP A 6 1.42 3.59 -17.23
N LYS A 7 0.30 3.32 -17.90
CA LYS A 7 -1.03 3.81 -17.50
C LYS A 7 -1.45 3.24 -16.16
N LEU A 8 -1.20 1.95 -15.93
CA LEU A 8 -1.52 1.29 -14.66
C LEU A 8 -0.77 1.96 -13.50
N LEU A 9 0.55 2.14 -13.63
CA LEU A 9 1.37 2.80 -12.60
C LEU A 9 0.94 4.25 -12.36
N ALA A 10 0.69 4.99 -13.44
CA ALA A 10 0.25 6.39 -13.35
C ALA A 10 -1.12 6.49 -12.64
N SER A 11 -2.08 5.62 -12.97
CA SER A 11 -3.39 5.55 -12.32
C SER A 11 -3.26 5.22 -10.82
N HIS A 12 -2.47 4.19 -10.50
CA HIS A 12 -2.23 3.77 -9.11
C HIS A 12 -1.65 4.91 -8.27
N ARG A 13 -0.56 5.55 -8.75
CA ARG A 13 0.06 6.70 -8.07
C ARG A 13 -0.89 7.89 -7.93
N ALA A 14 -1.70 8.16 -8.96
CA ALA A 14 -2.72 9.22 -8.88
C ALA A 14 -3.77 8.91 -7.79
N ASN A 15 -4.18 7.65 -7.64
CA ASN A 15 -5.15 7.26 -6.64
C ASN A 15 -4.56 7.29 -5.21
N ILE A 16 -3.28 6.99 -5.03
CA ILE A 16 -2.58 7.18 -3.75
C ILE A 16 -2.54 8.66 -3.36
N ARG A 17 -2.22 9.55 -4.31
CA ARG A 17 -2.29 11.00 -4.07
C ARG A 17 -3.69 11.46 -3.69
N LYS A 18 -4.75 10.96 -4.35
CA LYS A 18 -6.15 11.26 -3.98
C LYS A 18 -6.45 10.81 -2.55
N ALA A 19 -6.02 9.60 -2.17
CA ALA A 19 -6.19 9.06 -0.82
C ALA A 19 -5.50 9.96 0.22
N TYR A 20 -4.23 10.29 0.00
CA TYR A 20 -3.47 11.17 0.90
C TYR A 20 -4.09 12.58 1.00
N PHE A 21 -4.43 13.22 -0.12
CA PHE A 21 -5.03 14.56 -0.09
C PHE A 21 -6.39 14.56 0.58
N TRP A 22 -7.16 13.49 0.44
CA TRP A 22 -8.40 13.35 1.17
C TRP A 22 -8.15 13.25 2.69
N ILE A 23 -7.18 12.45 3.14
CA ILE A 23 -6.77 12.36 4.55
C ILE A 23 -6.31 13.75 5.03
N LYS A 24 -5.41 14.39 4.31
CA LYS A 24 -4.87 15.71 4.67
C LYS A 24 -5.96 16.78 4.84
N LYS A 25 -6.99 16.73 4.01
CA LYS A 25 -8.12 17.68 4.04
C LYS A 25 -9.18 17.32 5.07
N SER A 26 -9.54 16.06 5.18
CA SER A 26 -10.74 15.61 5.89
C SER A 26 -10.44 14.92 7.22
N LEU A 27 -9.23 14.44 7.42
CA LEU A 27 -8.81 13.68 8.61
C LEU A 27 -7.38 14.08 9.06
N PRO A 28 -7.05 15.40 9.14
CA PRO A 28 -5.68 15.85 9.42
C PRO A 28 -5.15 15.40 10.77
N GLU A 29 -6.00 15.06 11.72
CA GLU A 29 -5.66 14.59 13.06
C GLU A 29 -4.92 13.25 13.10
N VAL A 30 -4.91 12.49 12.00
CA VAL A 30 -4.09 11.27 11.86
C VAL A 30 -2.72 11.55 11.25
N LEU A 31 -2.40 12.79 10.91
CA LEU A 31 -1.09 13.17 10.40
C LEU A 31 -0.26 13.82 11.51
N ILE A 32 1.04 13.57 11.50
CA ILE A 32 1.96 14.26 12.41
C ILE A 32 1.98 15.74 12.03
N PRO A 33 1.66 16.67 12.95
CA PRO A 33 1.65 18.10 12.65
C PRO A 33 3.01 18.59 12.15
N GLY A 34 3.00 19.30 11.02
CA GLY A 34 4.23 19.86 10.41
C GLY A 34 5.12 18.84 9.69
N TYR A 35 4.77 17.55 9.68
CA TYR A 35 5.54 16.53 8.97
C TYR A 35 5.21 16.55 7.47
N ASP A 36 6.24 16.49 6.62
CA ASP A 36 6.07 16.43 5.17
C ASP A 36 6.02 14.98 4.68
N TYR A 37 4.87 14.57 4.20
CA TYR A 37 4.63 13.24 3.63
C TYR A 37 4.84 13.20 2.11
N SER A 38 5.15 14.33 1.46
CA SER A 38 5.18 14.41 -0.01
C SER A 38 6.16 13.40 -0.61
N TRP A 39 7.34 13.21 0.03
CA TRP A 39 8.31 12.23 -0.44
C TRP A 39 7.73 10.81 -0.52
N TYR A 40 7.01 10.36 0.50
CA TYR A 40 6.41 9.02 0.55
C TYR A 40 5.32 8.83 -0.50
N ILE A 41 4.55 9.87 -0.75
CA ILE A 41 3.40 9.83 -1.65
C ILE A 41 3.80 10.03 -3.12
N ASP A 42 4.74 10.94 -3.38
CA ASP A 42 5.14 11.27 -4.75
C ASP A 42 6.08 10.22 -5.36
N PHE A 43 6.93 9.59 -4.53
CA PHE A 43 7.85 8.55 -4.94
C PHE A 43 7.35 7.13 -4.61
N HIS A 44 6.07 6.98 -4.24
CA HIS A 44 5.49 5.67 -4.02
C HIS A 44 5.72 4.74 -5.21
N ASP A 45 6.20 3.53 -4.92
CA ASP A 45 6.49 2.52 -5.94
C ASP A 45 7.48 2.96 -7.04
N ASP A 46 8.37 3.90 -6.73
CA ASP A 46 9.33 4.39 -7.75
C ASP A 46 10.28 3.27 -8.21
N THR A 47 10.52 2.27 -7.37
CA THR A 47 11.28 1.07 -7.75
C THR A 47 10.67 0.33 -8.94
N LYS A 48 9.35 0.39 -9.13
CA LYS A 48 8.64 -0.21 -10.28
C LYS A 48 9.01 0.40 -11.63
N THR A 49 9.74 1.52 -11.65
CA THR A 49 10.30 2.11 -12.88
C THR A 49 11.68 1.55 -13.23
N ILE A 50 12.33 0.81 -12.31
CA ILE A 50 13.62 0.15 -12.57
C ILE A 50 13.41 -0.96 -13.62
N PRO A 51 14.24 -1.00 -14.70
CA PRO A 51 13.97 -1.86 -15.88
C PRO A 51 13.69 -3.33 -15.56
N GLY A 52 14.40 -3.93 -14.59
CA GLY A 52 14.21 -5.33 -14.21
C GLY A 52 12.86 -5.59 -13.53
N GLU A 53 12.50 -4.75 -12.58
CA GLU A 53 11.22 -4.83 -11.87
C GLU A 53 10.07 -4.49 -12.82
N TYR A 54 10.19 -3.38 -13.56
CA TYR A 54 9.21 -2.96 -14.55
C TYR A 54 8.85 -4.10 -15.51
N LYS A 55 9.89 -4.70 -16.15
CA LYS A 55 9.66 -5.75 -17.14
C LYS A 55 8.99 -6.98 -16.53
N ALA A 56 9.36 -7.36 -15.31
CA ALA A 56 8.78 -8.52 -14.66
C ALA A 56 7.28 -8.34 -14.37
N TYR A 57 6.87 -7.14 -13.94
CA TYR A 57 5.46 -6.80 -13.72
C TYR A 57 4.69 -6.66 -15.03
N ASP A 58 5.25 -5.97 -16.03
CA ASP A 58 4.67 -5.77 -17.35
C ASP A 58 4.38 -7.11 -18.04
N ASP A 59 5.40 -7.98 -18.15
CA ASP A 59 5.26 -9.31 -18.75
C ASP A 59 4.19 -10.16 -18.02
N TYR A 60 4.13 -10.10 -16.69
CA TYR A 60 3.17 -10.89 -15.90
C TYR A 60 1.73 -10.41 -16.03
N ILE A 61 1.52 -9.09 -16.09
CA ILE A 61 0.18 -8.48 -16.11
C ILE A 61 -0.40 -8.46 -17.52
N PHE A 62 0.42 -8.12 -18.52
CA PHE A 62 -0.03 -7.87 -19.89
C PHE A 62 0.54 -8.84 -20.93
N GLY A 63 1.56 -9.64 -20.57
CA GLY A 63 2.17 -10.62 -21.46
C GLY A 63 1.58 -12.03 -21.32
N GLU A 64 2.22 -12.97 -22.00
CA GLU A 64 1.92 -14.39 -21.86
C GLU A 64 2.46 -14.95 -20.54
N ARG A 65 1.62 -15.61 -19.75
CA ARG A 65 1.98 -16.19 -18.45
C ARG A 65 2.64 -17.56 -18.61
N THR A 66 3.95 -17.55 -18.85
CA THR A 66 4.75 -18.77 -18.76
C THR A 66 5.29 -18.96 -17.33
N LYS A 67 5.81 -20.15 -17.03
CA LYS A 67 6.44 -20.44 -15.72
C LYS A 67 7.63 -19.49 -15.45
N GLU A 68 8.40 -19.18 -16.49
CA GLU A 68 9.55 -18.28 -16.41
C GLU A 68 9.12 -16.84 -16.11
N VAL A 69 8.02 -16.37 -16.71
CA VAL A 69 7.43 -15.06 -16.43
C VAL A 69 6.95 -15.01 -14.98
N GLU A 70 6.23 -16.03 -14.52
CA GLU A 70 5.76 -16.12 -13.14
C GLU A 70 6.93 -16.11 -12.13
N GLN A 71 7.98 -16.87 -12.37
CA GLN A 71 9.16 -16.89 -11.50
C GLN A 71 9.86 -15.53 -11.44
N ARG A 72 10.04 -14.85 -12.57
CA ARG A 72 10.60 -13.49 -12.59
C ARG A 72 9.72 -12.50 -11.82
N PHE A 73 8.42 -12.57 -12.00
CA PHE A 73 7.46 -11.72 -11.28
C PHE A 73 7.52 -11.96 -9.76
N LEU A 74 7.52 -13.23 -9.32
CA LEU A 74 7.61 -13.56 -7.89
C LEU A 74 8.90 -13.04 -7.26
N ARG A 75 10.03 -13.14 -8.00
CA ARG A 75 11.32 -12.58 -7.55
C ARG A 75 11.27 -11.06 -7.46
N ALA A 76 10.80 -10.37 -8.49
CA ALA A 76 10.65 -8.93 -8.49
C ALA A 76 9.71 -8.45 -7.38
N LYS A 77 8.61 -9.17 -7.15
CA LYS A 77 7.66 -8.89 -6.05
C LYS A 77 8.27 -9.09 -4.66
N LEU A 78 9.17 -10.08 -4.49
CA LEU A 78 9.91 -10.29 -3.25
C LEU A 78 10.85 -9.11 -3.00
N GLU A 79 11.68 -8.76 -3.99
CA GLU A 79 12.63 -7.65 -3.93
C GLU A 79 11.89 -6.32 -3.65
N HIS A 80 10.79 -6.07 -4.37
CA HIS A 80 9.93 -4.90 -4.16
C HIS A 80 9.47 -4.77 -2.70
N ARG A 81 8.95 -5.86 -2.11
CA ARG A 81 8.46 -5.84 -0.74
C ARG A 81 9.54 -5.67 0.31
N HIS A 82 10.76 -6.08 0.00
CA HIS A 82 11.92 -5.94 0.90
C HIS A 82 12.64 -4.59 0.74
N CYS A 83 12.42 -3.87 -0.36
CA CYS A 83 13.02 -2.55 -0.59
C CYS A 83 12.08 -1.38 -0.30
N ASN A 84 10.77 -1.63 -0.18
CA ASN A 84 9.76 -0.59 0.00
C ASN A 84 9.10 -0.68 1.39
N PRO A 85 9.46 0.23 2.32
CA PRO A 85 9.02 0.15 3.73
C PRO A 85 7.51 0.34 3.94
N HIS A 86 6.73 0.81 2.96
CA HIS A 86 5.27 0.83 3.05
C HIS A 86 4.65 -0.57 2.98
N HIS A 87 5.40 -1.59 2.62
CA HIS A 87 4.96 -2.97 2.72
C HIS A 87 5.26 -3.56 4.10
N TRP A 88 4.26 -4.14 4.76
CA TRP A 88 4.43 -4.73 6.09
C TRP A 88 5.45 -5.87 6.13
N GLN A 89 5.71 -6.56 5.00
CA GLN A 89 6.71 -7.61 4.89
C GLN A 89 8.14 -7.11 5.10
N TYR A 90 8.42 -5.85 4.75
CA TYR A 90 9.70 -5.18 5.03
C TYR A 90 10.07 -5.23 6.52
N TRP A 91 9.09 -5.19 7.41
CA TRP A 91 9.26 -5.11 8.85
C TRP A 91 9.33 -6.47 9.56
N ILE A 92 9.53 -7.56 8.80
CA ILE A 92 9.70 -8.90 9.34
C ILE A 92 11.17 -9.27 9.26
N LEU A 93 11.84 -9.28 10.42
CA LEU A 93 13.21 -9.76 10.52
C LEU A 93 13.21 -11.27 10.70
N HIS A 94 13.87 -11.98 9.80
CA HIS A 94 14.13 -13.42 9.88
C HIS A 94 15.54 -13.65 10.41
N PHE A 95 15.69 -14.58 11.34
CA PHE A 95 16.97 -15.00 11.88
C PHE A 95 17.44 -16.29 11.24
N ASP A 96 18.78 -16.57 11.32
CA ASP A 96 19.40 -17.76 10.72
C ASP A 96 18.91 -19.06 11.35
N ASP A 97 18.40 -19.02 12.58
CA ASP A 97 17.79 -20.18 13.28
C ASP A 97 16.35 -20.48 12.83
N GLY A 98 15.83 -19.75 11.81
CA GLY A 98 14.48 -19.90 11.29
C GLY A 98 13.40 -19.18 12.06
N THR A 99 13.74 -18.51 13.17
CA THR A 99 12.78 -17.67 13.89
C THR A 99 12.55 -16.34 13.19
N SER A 100 11.50 -15.62 13.56
CA SER A 100 11.26 -14.28 13.02
C SER A 100 10.62 -13.37 14.06
N THR A 101 10.94 -12.08 13.97
CA THR A 101 10.30 -11.04 14.76
C THR A 101 9.67 -9.97 13.86
N VAL A 102 8.60 -9.35 14.34
CA VAL A 102 7.92 -8.26 13.63
C VAL A 102 8.27 -6.96 14.29
N LEU A 103 8.92 -6.06 13.56
CA LEU A 103 9.32 -4.75 14.03
C LEU A 103 8.17 -3.75 13.95
N ASP A 104 8.25 -2.69 14.75
CA ASP A 104 7.32 -1.57 14.62
C ASP A 104 7.58 -0.82 13.31
N MET A 105 6.53 -0.57 12.56
CA MET A 105 6.57 0.23 11.34
C MET A 105 6.60 1.71 11.68
N ASP A 106 7.47 2.47 11.03
CA ASP A 106 7.53 3.92 11.20
C ASP A 106 6.26 4.59 10.68
N TYR A 107 5.78 5.57 11.41
CA TYR A 107 4.46 6.16 11.19
C TYR A 107 4.23 6.70 9.78
N PRO A 108 5.19 7.37 9.10
CA PRO A 108 4.97 7.83 7.72
C PRO A 108 4.68 6.69 6.74
N TYR A 109 5.34 5.54 6.90
CA TYR A 109 5.08 4.37 6.07
C TYR A 109 3.73 3.72 6.38
N ILE A 110 3.21 3.85 7.62
CA ILE A 110 1.83 3.42 7.92
C ILE A 110 0.83 4.24 7.12
N ILE A 111 1.01 5.55 7.03
CA ILE A 111 0.16 6.43 6.22
C ILE A 111 0.26 6.07 4.73
N GLU A 112 1.47 5.87 4.22
CA GLU A 112 1.70 5.45 2.85
C GLU A 112 1.03 4.10 2.54
N MET A 113 1.21 3.09 3.41
CA MET A 113 0.58 1.77 3.30
C MET A 113 -0.95 1.87 3.27
N ILE A 114 -1.56 2.69 4.12
CA ILE A 114 -3.01 2.89 4.14
C ILE A 114 -3.47 3.58 2.85
N CYS A 115 -2.73 4.57 2.35
CA CYS A 115 -3.02 5.21 1.06
C CYS A 115 -2.91 4.22 -0.10
N ASP A 116 -1.91 3.32 -0.09
CA ASP A 116 -1.76 2.24 -1.06
C ASP A 116 -2.97 1.29 -1.03
N TRP A 117 -3.32 0.75 0.12
CA TRP A 117 -4.50 -0.11 0.26
C TRP A 117 -5.80 0.59 -0.18
N TRP A 118 -5.95 1.87 0.14
CA TRP A 118 -7.14 2.64 -0.20
C TRP A 118 -7.20 3.07 -1.66
N SER A 119 -6.07 3.08 -2.37
CA SER A 119 -5.98 3.44 -3.79
C SER A 119 -6.88 2.57 -4.67
N PHE A 120 -7.06 1.30 -4.31
CA PHE A 120 -7.96 0.38 -5.02
C PHE A 120 -9.44 0.75 -4.88
N GLY A 121 -9.83 1.32 -3.74
CA GLY A 121 -11.16 1.89 -3.57
C GLY A 121 -11.39 3.13 -4.44
N TRP A 122 -10.38 3.98 -4.59
CA TRP A 122 -10.41 5.11 -5.51
C TRP A 122 -10.50 4.67 -6.98
N GLU A 123 -9.80 3.61 -7.35
CA GLU A 123 -9.86 3.03 -8.70
C GLU A 123 -11.26 2.51 -9.05
N LYS A 124 -11.90 1.84 -8.10
CA LYS A 124 -13.22 1.23 -8.28
C LYS A 124 -14.39 2.15 -7.99
N GLY A 125 -14.14 3.34 -7.42
CA GLY A 125 -15.18 4.25 -6.96
C GLY A 125 -15.88 3.82 -5.67
N ASP A 126 -15.39 2.78 -4.98
CA ASP A 126 -15.89 2.32 -3.67
C ASP A 126 -14.87 2.59 -2.57
N LEU A 127 -15.01 3.73 -1.91
CA LEU A 127 -14.08 4.15 -0.86
C LEU A 127 -14.24 3.36 0.45
N TYR A 128 -15.29 2.56 0.60
CA TYR A 128 -15.49 1.70 1.76
C TYR A 128 -14.84 0.32 1.59
N GLN A 129 -14.40 -0.04 0.39
CA GLN A 129 -13.77 -1.34 0.11
C GLN A 129 -12.58 -1.65 1.00
N ILE A 130 -11.79 -0.66 1.41
CA ILE A 130 -10.61 -0.86 2.26
C ILE A 130 -10.95 -1.55 3.59
N PHE A 131 -12.11 -1.25 4.18
CA PHE A 131 -12.51 -1.79 5.49
C PHE A 131 -12.85 -3.28 5.37
N ASP A 132 -13.61 -3.66 4.34
CA ASP A 132 -13.93 -5.06 4.07
C ASP A 132 -12.65 -5.84 3.77
N TRP A 133 -11.84 -5.32 2.86
CA TRP A 133 -10.58 -5.92 2.48
C TRP A 133 -9.67 -6.13 3.70
N TYR A 134 -9.52 -5.12 4.56
CA TYR A 134 -8.72 -5.24 5.76
C TYR A 134 -9.28 -6.29 6.72
N ASN A 135 -10.60 -6.29 6.95
CA ASN A 135 -11.24 -7.27 7.83
C ASN A 135 -11.06 -8.71 7.35
N GLU A 136 -11.13 -8.95 6.05
CA GLU A 136 -10.90 -10.27 5.46
C GLU A 136 -9.44 -10.73 5.60
N HIS A 137 -8.48 -9.80 5.44
CA HIS A 137 -7.06 -10.13 5.32
C HIS A 137 -6.24 -9.93 6.61
N LYS A 138 -6.75 -9.18 7.61
CA LYS A 138 -5.99 -8.78 8.81
C LYS A 138 -5.35 -9.93 9.60
N LYS A 139 -5.92 -11.14 9.54
CA LYS A 139 -5.33 -12.33 10.19
C LYS A 139 -4.04 -12.79 9.52
N GLY A 140 -3.91 -12.58 8.21
CA GLY A 140 -2.72 -12.93 7.43
C GLY A 140 -1.67 -11.81 7.39
N ILE A 141 -2.06 -10.57 7.70
CA ILE A 141 -1.15 -9.42 7.75
C ILE A 141 -0.38 -9.44 9.07
N ARG A 142 0.95 -9.58 9.01
CA ARG A 142 1.81 -9.65 10.21
C ARG A 142 2.32 -8.25 10.56
N LEU A 143 1.66 -7.60 11.51
CA LEU A 143 2.07 -6.32 12.11
C LEU A 143 2.44 -6.52 13.58
N SER A 144 3.36 -5.71 14.10
CA SER A 144 3.58 -5.63 15.54
C SER A 144 2.28 -5.18 16.24
N LYS A 145 2.16 -5.43 17.54
CA LYS A 145 0.98 -5.00 18.31
C LYS A 145 0.75 -3.49 18.22
N LYS A 146 1.84 -2.71 18.27
CA LYS A 146 1.79 -1.24 18.20
C LYS A 146 1.37 -0.77 16.80
N THR A 147 2.01 -1.29 15.75
CA THR A 147 1.65 -0.95 14.36
C THR A 147 0.21 -1.30 14.06
N ARG A 148 -0.25 -2.49 14.48
CA ARG A 148 -1.63 -2.93 14.29
C ARG A 148 -2.63 -1.98 14.95
N ALA A 149 -2.40 -1.64 16.23
CA ALA A 149 -3.27 -0.71 16.95
C ALA A 149 -3.34 0.66 16.24
N THR A 150 -2.20 1.15 15.72
CA THR A 150 -2.16 2.40 14.95
C THR A 150 -2.96 2.30 13.65
N VAL A 151 -2.77 1.22 12.88
CA VAL A 151 -3.50 0.99 11.63
C VAL A 151 -5.01 0.94 11.87
N GLU A 152 -5.44 0.17 12.88
CA GLU A 152 -6.86 -0.01 13.21
C GLU A 152 -7.49 1.28 13.73
N ASP A 153 -6.78 2.10 14.51
CA ASP A 153 -7.23 3.43 14.93
C ASP A 153 -7.43 4.38 13.73
N ILE A 154 -6.46 4.40 12.80
CA ILE A 154 -6.56 5.23 11.60
C ILE A 154 -7.74 4.78 10.73
N LEU A 155 -7.90 3.47 10.50
CA LEU A 155 -8.99 2.93 9.70
C LEU A 155 -10.36 3.23 10.32
N ALA A 156 -10.52 3.10 11.64
CA ALA A 156 -11.75 3.45 12.34
C ALA A 156 -12.10 4.93 12.19
N LYS A 157 -11.13 5.82 12.38
CA LYS A 157 -11.31 7.27 12.18
C LYS A 157 -11.65 7.62 10.72
N LEU A 158 -11.02 6.91 9.77
CA LEU A 158 -11.28 7.07 8.35
C LEU A 158 -12.72 6.68 7.99
N GLU A 159 -13.21 5.54 8.50
CA GLU A 159 -14.56 5.06 8.30
C GLU A 159 -15.59 6.05 8.86
N ASP A 160 -15.42 6.46 10.12
CA ASP A 160 -16.28 7.45 10.77
C ASP A 160 -16.33 8.78 9.98
N ARG A 161 -15.19 9.23 9.47
CA ARG A 161 -15.12 10.46 8.69
C ARG A 161 -15.79 10.31 7.32
N LEU A 162 -15.63 9.18 6.65
CA LEU A 162 -16.30 8.88 5.39
C LEU A 162 -17.82 8.86 5.55
N ILE A 163 -18.32 8.23 6.62
CA ILE A 163 -19.76 8.20 6.93
C ILE A 163 -20.30 9.62 7.14
N LYS A 164 -19.57 10.48 7.86
CA LYS A 164 -19.97 11.89 8.10
C LYS A 164 -19.98 12.72 6.82
N VAL A 165 -19.06 12.48 5.89
CA VAL A 165 -18.89 13.29 4.68
C VAL A 165 -19.75 12.79 3.52
N ARG A 166 -19.96 11.49 3.38
CA ARG A 166 -20.63 10.85 2.23
C ARG A 166 -21.90 10.10 2.58
N GLY A 167 -22.20 9.95 3.86
CA GLY A 167 -23.29 9.11 4.35
C GLY A 167 -22.84 7.65 4.53
N PRO A 168 -23.69 6.81 5.12
CA PRO A 168 -23.39 5.40 5.31
C PRO A 168 -23.27 4.66 3.97
N ARG A 169 -22.58 3.54 3.99
CA ARG A 169 -22.49 2.64 2.82
C ARG A 169 -23.91 2.24 2.38
N LYS A 170 -24.18 2.33 1.09
CA LYS A 170 -25.44 1.85 0.48
C LYS A 170 -25.40 0.36 0.27
#